data_a6f0d43cbad4b7bd94d40d58182c0544
#
_entry.id   a6f0d43cbad4b7bd94d40d58182c0544
#
_cell.length_a   1.000
_cell.length_b   1.000
_cell.length_c   1.000
_cell.angle_alpha   90.00
_cell.angle_beta   90.00
_cell.angle_gamma   90.00
#
_symmetry.space_group_name_H-M   'P 1'
#
loop_
_entity.id
_entity.type
_entity.pdbx_description
1 polymer ?
#
loop_
_entity_poly.entity_id
_entity_poly.type
_entity_poly.pdbx_seq_one_letter_code
_entity_poly.pdbx_strand_id
1 'polypeptide(L)'
;MKFKYNGNIDEFIESVKTNVSQFNYDKLGFFNNETKIEINIVDDKCKILLEKDNPHKTQYWFVSTIIKSDNCVIIDGKIKECIRTKKDKTILTLLYTFIWPIIPIIWLLNEWTPFHSIKYRKNRLRELMIKYTGCEEL
;
A
#
# COMPACT_ATOMS: atom_id res chain seq x y z
N MET A 1 8.07 -3.00 -8.39
CA MET A 1 8.72 -1.80 -7.79
C MET A 1 9.90 -2.31 -7.01
N LYS A 2 11.05 -1.79 -7.31
CA LYS A 2 12.28 -2.17 -6.63
C LYS A 2 12.85 -0.96 -5.91
N PHE A 3 13.25 -1.18 -4.67
CA PHE A 3 13.89 -0.17 -3.85
C PHE A 3 15.21 -0.72 -3.32
N LYS A 4 16.21 0.14 -3.22
CA LYS A 4 17.50 -0.16 -2.63
C LYS A 4 17.69 0.71 -1.40
N TYR A 5 18.02 0.10 -0.27
CA TYR A 5 18.43 0.78 0.94
C TYR A 5 19.94 0.56 1.15
N ASN A 6 20.68 1.65 1.36
CA ASN A 6 22.11 1.59 1.62
C ASN A 6 22.32 1.45 3.14
N GLY A 7 22.54 0.23 3.60
CA GLY A 7 22.69 -0.15 5.00
C GLY A 7 22.35 -1.62 5.22
N ASN A 8 22.39 -2.03 6.46
CA ASN A 8 22.05 -3.40 6.83
C ASN A 8 20.51 -3.58 7.00
N ILE A 9 20.09 -4.84 7.15
CA ILE A 9 18.66 -5.15 7.23
C ILE A 9 18.02 -4.66 8.52
N ASP A 10 18.73 -4.67 9.62
CA ASP A 10 18.20 -4.26 10.92
C ASP A 10 17.97 -2.75 10.95
N GLU A 11 18.91 -1.98 10.41
CA GLU A 11 18.77 -0.53 10.20
C GLU A 11 17.60 -0.21 9.27
N PHE A 12 17.42 -0.98 8.19
CA PHE A 12 16.28 -0.83 7.30
C PHE A 12 14.96 -1.07 8.05
N ILE A 13 14.86 -2.17 8.79
CA ILE A 13 13.64 -2.53 9.54
C ILE A 13 13.30 -1.45 10.58
N GLU A 14 14.29 -0.97 11.31
CA GLU A 14 14.10 0.08 12.30
C GLU A 14 13.70 1.40 11.66
N SER A 15 14.39 1.81 10.60
CA SER A 15 14.06 3.00 9.81
C SER A 15 12.63 2.96 9.31
N VAL A 16 12.22 1.85 8.71
CA VAL A 16 10.87 1.71 8.18
C VAL A 16 9.82 1.77 9.29
N LYS A 17 10.02 1.09 10.41
CA LYS A 17 9.06 1.10 11.54
C LYS A 17 8.89 2.51 12.12
N THR A 18 10.00 3.21 12.34
CA THR A 18 9.99 4.57 12.88
C THR A 18 9.32 5.54 11.91
N ASN A 19 9.73 5.50 10.65
CA ASN A 19 9.26 6.43 9.64
C ASN A 19 7.80 6.20 9.21
N VAL A 20 7.27 4.98 9.34
CA VAL A 20 5.84 4.72 9.11
C VAL A 20 4.97 5.46 10.13
N SER A 21 5.38 5.48 11.38
CA SER A 21 4.64 6.22 12.40
C SER A 21 4.63 7.71 12.11
N GLN A 22 5.78 8.27 11.74
CA GLN A 22 5.91 9.67 11.35
C GLN A 22 5.12 9.98 10.07
N PHE A 23 5.23 9.13 9.06
CA PHE A 23 4.49 9.29 7.81
C PHE A 23 2.97 9.30 8.03
N ASN A 24 2.47 8.37 8.85
CA ASN A 24 1.06 8.32 9.19
C ASN A 24 0.63 9.59 9.95
N TYR A 25 1.44 10.08 10.87
CA TYR A 25 1.17 11.32 11.60
C TYR A 25 1.12 12.53 10.66
N ASP A 26 2.11 12.68 9.79
CA ASP A 26 2.22 13.82 8.86
C ASP A 26 1.07 13.86 7.85
N LYS A 27 0.54 12.70 7.47
CA LYS A 27 -0.46 12.58 6.39
C LYS A 27 -1.89 12.43 6.85
N LEU A 28 -2.11 11.98 8.08
CA LEU A 28 -3.47 11.77 8.58
C LEU A 28 -4.16 13.07 8.99
N GLY A 29 -3.44 14.15 9.28
CA GLY A 29 -3.99 15.45 9.60
C GLY A 29 -5.24 15.41 10.50
N PHE A 30 -5.95 16.53 10.60
CA PHE A 30 -7.21 16.62 11.37
C PHE A 30 -8.41 15.92 10.69
N PHE A 31 -8.29 15.54 9.41
CA PHE A 31 -9.35 14.87 8.65
C PHE A 31 -9.01 13.39 8.45
N ASN A 32 -9.51 12.56 9.32
CA ASN A 32 -9.26 11.12 9.53
C ASN A 32 -9.63 10.17 8.35
N ASN A 33 -9.65 10.61 7.12
CA ASN A 33 -10.03 9.78 5.97
C ASN A 33 -8.86 9.27 5.14
N GLU A 34 -7.62 9.49 5.59
CA GLU A 34 -6.47 9.07 4.82
C GLU A 34 -5.95 7.69 5.23
N THR A 35 -5.39 7.04 4.26
CA THR A 35 -4.86 5.70 4.23
C THR A 35 -3.75 5.50 5.25
N LYS A 36 -3.99 4.73 6.28
CA LYS A 36 -2.97 4.33 7.24
C LYS A 36 -2.08 3.24 6.64
N ILE A 37 -0.77 3.37 6.83
CA ILE A 37 0.20 2.34 6.43
C ILE A 37 0.55 1.48 7.64
N GLU A 38 0.50 0.18 7.48
CA GLU A 38 1.00 -0.79 8.47
C GLU A 38 2.02 -1.72 7.81
N ILE A 39 3.06 -2.05 8.56
CA ILE A 39 4.15 -2.91 8.09
C ILE A 39 4.19 -4.19 8.90
N ASN A 40 4.36 -5.28 8.17
CA ASN A 40 4.67 -6.59 8.74
C ASN A 40 5.87 -7.18 8.00
N ILE A 41 6.96 -7.38 8.72
CA ILE A 41 8.18 -7.99 8.22
C ILE A 41 8.35 -9.32 8.96
N VAL A 42 8.36 -10.40 8.18
CA VAL A 42 8.59 -11.76 8.69
C VAL A 42 9.63 -12.42 7.78
N ASP A 43 10.75 -12.79 8.36
CA ASP A 43 11.91 -13.34 7.66
C ASP A 43 12.37 -12.41 6.51
N ASP A 44 12.41 -12.94 5.28
CA ASP A 44 12.80 -12.21 4.08
C ASP A 44 11.60 -11.63 3.31
N LYS A 45 10.43 -11.53 3.95
CA LYS A 45 9.22 -10.98 3.33
C LYS A 45 8.75 -9.73 4.04
N CYS A 46 8.58 -8.67 3.27
CA CYS A 46 8.00 -7.43 3.76
C CYS A 46 6.60 -7.26 3.16
N LYS A 47 5.61 -7.09 4.02
CA LYS A 47 4.24 -6.77 3.63
C LYS A 47 3.88 -5.41 4.21
N ILE A 48 3.50 -4.50 3.33
CA ILE A 48 3.03 -3.17 3.71
C ILE A 48 1.56 -3.06 3.34
N LEU A 49 0.72 -2.89 4.34
CA LEU A 49 -0.69 -2.57 4.14
C LEU A 49 -0.80 -1.08 3.82
N LEU A 50 -1.38 -0.78 2.68
CA LEU A 50 -1.53 0.59 2.18
C LEU A 50 -2.87 1.23 2.53
N GLU A 51 -3.75 0.49 3.18
CA GLU A 51 -5.03 0.98 3.70
C GLU A 51 -5.49 0.10 4.85
N LYS A 52 -5.78 0.72 5.97
CA LYS A 52 -6.50 0.09 7.06
C LYS A 52 -7.78 0.86 7.29
N ASP A 53 -8.77 0.64 6.44
CA ASP A 53 -10.08 1.17 6.71
C ASP A 53 -11.18 0.27 6.18
N ASN A 54 -12.19 0.11 7.03
CA ASN A 54 -13.45 -0.54 6.77
C ASN A 54 -13.34 -2.03 6.40
N PRO A 55 -13.86 -2.95 7.22
CA PRO A 55 -13.81 -4.40 7.00
C PRO A 55 -14.47 -4.85 5.68
N HIS A 56 -15.17 -3.96 5.01
CA HIS A 56 -15.88 -4.20 3.75
C HIS A 56 -15.14 -3.68 2.51
N LYS A 57 -14.00 -2.99 2.67
CA LYS A 57 -13.23 -2.47 1.53
C LYS A 57 -12.09 -3.41 1.12
N THR A 58 -11.79 -3.37 -0.17
CA THR A 58 -10.61 -4.03 -0.74
C THR A 58 -9.35 -3.50 -0.09
N GLN A 59 -8.53 -4.41 0.41
CA GLN A 59 -7.21 -4.08 0.95
C GLN A 59 -6.14 -4.17 -0.11
N TYR A 60 -5.20 -3.25 -0.09
CA TYR A 60 -4.05 -3.24 -0.97
C TYR A 60 -2.78 -3.49 -0.16
N TRP A 61 -2.05 -4.51 -0.56
CA TRP A 61 -0.81 -4.92 0.07
C TRP A 61 0.36 -4.77 -0.91
N PHE A 62 1.39 -4.06 -0.49
CA PHE A 62 2.69 -4.20 -1.14
C PHE A 62 3.36 -5.45 -0.56
N VAL A 63 3.50 -6.46 -1.39
CA VAL A 63 4.16 -7.73 -1.02
C VAL A 63 5.49 -7.77 -1.72
N SER A 64 6.56 -7.80 -0.93
CA SER A 64 7.92 -7.79 -1.42
C SER A 64 8.77 -8.88 -0.78
N THR A 65 9.84 -9.23 -1.48
CA THR A 65 10.93 -10.05 -0.98
C THR A 65 12.10 -9.13 -0.67
N ILE A 66 12.76 -9.40 0.45
CA ILE A 66 13.95 -8.69 0.88
C ILE A 66 15.16 -9.52 0.45
N ILE A 67 16.01 -8.94 -0.37
CA ILE A 67 17.26 -9.55 -0.82
C ILE A 67 18.38 -8.82 -0.10
N LYS A 68 19.12 -9.57 0.70
CA LYS A 68 20.26 -9.06 1.49
C LYS A 68 21.52 -9.12 0.64
N SER A 69 22.30 -8.05 0.67
CA SER A 69 23.65 -7.99 0.15
C SER A 69 24.54 -7.36 1.22
N ASP A 70 25.85 -7.50 1.10
CA ASP A 70 26.79 -7.12 2.18
C ASP A 70 26.63 -5.68 2.69
N ASN A 71 26.29 -4.73 1.82
CA ASN A 71 26.15 -3.32 2.16
C ASN A 71 24.81 -2.69 1.71
N CYS A 72 23.86 -3.49 1.25
CA CYS A 72 22.58 -2.95 0.85
C CYS A 72 21.45 -3.98 0.95
N VAL A 73 20.25 -3.47 1.08
CA VAL A 73 19.01 -4.25 1.11
C VAL A 73 18.19 -3.90 -0.13
N ILE A 74 17.85 -4.90 -0.92
CA ILE A 74 16.98 -4.72 -2.09
C ILE A 74 15.59 -5.26 -1.75
N ILE A 75 14.58 -4.43 -1.94
CA ILE A 75 13.18 -4.74 -1.73
C ILE A 75 12.51 -4.81 -3.09
N ASP A 76 12.19 -6.03 -3.54
CA ASP A 76 11.47 -6.24 -4.81
C ASP A 76 10.06 -6.71 -4.56
N GLY A 77 9.07 -5.95 -5.02
CA GLY A 77 7.69 -6.28 -4.74
C GLY A 77 6.69 -5.65 -5.70
N LYS A 78 5.45 -6.05 -5.47
CA LYS A 78 4.29 -5.53 -6.22
C LYS A 78 3.10 -5.31 -5.30
N ILE A 79 2.27 -4.35 -5.68
CA ILE A 79 1.00 -4.10 -5.00
C ILE A 79 0.02 -5.17 -5.45
N LYS A 80 -0.55 -5.88 -4.47
CA LYS A 80 -1.60 -6.87 -4.66
C LYS A 80 -2.88 -6.39 -4.00
N GLU A 81 -3.96 -6.60 -4.68
CA GLU A 81 -5.31 -6.42 -4.17
C GLU A 81 -5.72 -7.70 -3.42
N CYS A 82 -6.19 -7.56 -2.19
CA CYS A 82 -6.70 -8.65 -1.41
C CYS A 82 -8.19 -8.45 -1.14
N ILE A 83 -9.04 -9.23 -1.78
CA ILE A 83 -10.48 -9.25 -1.53
C ILE A 83 -10.73 -10.19 -0.34
N ARG A 84 -11.22 -9.63 0.74
CA ARG A 84 -11.22 -10.25 2.07
C ARG A 84 -12.12 -11.48 2.22
N THR A 85 -13.22 -11.62 1.45
CA THR A 85 -14.11 -12.79 1.57
C THR A 85 -14.79 -13.18 0.27
N LYS A 86 -15.10 -14.49 0.13
CA LYS A 86 -15.94 -15.00 -0.99
C LYS A 86 -17.33 -14.36 -1.02
N LYS A 87 -17.90 -14.02 0.15
CA LYS A 87 -19.20 -13.33 0.26
C LYS A 87 -19.17 -11.94 -0.38
N ASP A 88 -18.10 -11.19 -0.19
CA ASP A 88 -17.98 -9.85 -0.77
C ASP A 88 -17.89 -9.91 -2.28
N LYS A 89 -17.27 -10.94 -2.86
CA LYS A 89 -17.28 -11.17 -4.31
C LYS A 89 -18.69 -11.42 -4.85
N THR A 90 -19.49 -12.22 -4.16
CA THR A 90 -20.86 -12.56 -4.61
C THR A 90 -21.76 -11.35 -4.51
N ILE A 91 -21.66 -10.57 -3.44
CA ILE A 91 -22.43 -9.33 -3.26
C ILE A 91 -22.00 -8.29 -4.32
N LEU A 92 -20.71 -8.14 -4.57
CA LEU A 92 -20.20 -7.26 -5.62
C LEU A 92 -20.70 -7.69 -7.00
N THR A 93 -20.70 -8.99 -7.30
CA THR A 93 -21.19 -9.51 -8.58
C THR A 93 -22.69 -9.27 -8.76
N LEU A 94 -23.48 -9.47 -7.70
CA LEU A 94 -24.92 -9.16 -7.71
C LEU A 94 -25.18 -7.66 -7.86
N LEU A 95 -24.45 -6.83 -7.13
CA LEU A 95 -24.51 -5.37 -7.27
C LEU A 95 -24.11 -4.93 -8.68
N TYR A 96 -23.08 -5.50 -9.28
CA TYR A 96 -22.68 -5.22 -10.66
C TYR A 96 -23.78 -5.55 -11.67
N THR A 97 -24.50 -6.66 -11.48
CA THR A 97 -25.59 -7.06 -12.39
C THR A 97 -26.79 -6.10 -12.35
N PHE A 98 -27.09 -5.57 -11.16
CA PHE A 98 -28.21 -4.63 -10.98
C PHE A 98 -27.83 -3.16 -11.31
N ILE A 99 -26.56 -2.80 -11.21
CA ILE A 99 -26.08 -1.42 -11.39
C ILE A 99 -25.45 -1.21 -12.77
N TRP A 100 -25.53 -2.22 -13.67
CA TRP A 100 -24.94 -2.18 -15.00
C TRP A 100 -25.14 -0.85 -15.75
N PRO A 101 -26.32 -0.20 -15.78
CA PRO A 101 -26.47 1.09 -16.45
C PRO A 101 -25.81 2.27 -15.74
N ILE A 102 -25.45 2.13 -14.44
CA ILE A 102 -24.83 3.19 -13.63
C ILE A 102 -23.31 3.04 -13.57
N ILE A 103 -22.77 1.90 -14.03
CA ILE A 103 -21.33 1.60 -14.00
C ILE A 103 -20.48 2.67 -14.69
N PRO A 104 -20.82 3.19 -15.89
CA PRO A 104 -20.00 4.23 -16.50
C PRO A 104 -19.97 5.52 -15.70
N ILE A 105 -21.02 5.85 -14.98
CA ILE A 105 -21.09 7.04 -14.11
C ILE A 105 -20.22 6.81 -12.86
N ILE A 106 -20.29 5.63 -12.24
CA ILE A 106 -19.47 5.25 -11.10
C ILE A 106 -17.99 5.17 -11.50
N TRP A 107 -17.71 4.68 -12.71
CA TRP A 107 -16.35 4.61 -13.25
C TRP A 107 -15.77 6.01 -13.48
N LEU A 108 -16.55 6.93 -14.06
CA LEU A 108 -16.18 8.34 -14.24
C LEU A 108 -15.94 9.04 -12.89
N LEU A 109 -16.79 8.78 -11.89
CA LEU A 109 -16.62 9.31 -10.54
C LEU A 109 -15.40 8.71 -9.83
N ASN A 110 -15.06 7.44 -10.07
CA ASN A 110 -13.88 6.76 -9.54
C ASN A 110 -12.58 7.30 -10.15
N GLU A 111 -12.60 7.66 -11.43
CA GLU A 111 -11.46 8.37 -12.05
C GLU A 111 -11.27 9.79 -11.48
N TRP A 112 -12.37 10.44 -11.07
CA TRP A 112 -12.34 11.75 -10.42
C TRP A 112 -11.89 11.72 -8.95
N THR A 113 -11.91 10.55 -8.31
CA THR A 113 -11.38 10.40 -6.94
C THR A 113 -9.98 9.79 -6.96
N PRO A 114 -8.91 10.62 -6.98
CA PRO A 114 -7.53 10.15 -7.11
C PRO A 114 -7.10 9.20 -5.97
N PHE A 115 -7.82 9.23 -4.83
CA PHE A 115 -7.51 8.47 -3.63
C PHE A 115 -7.72 6.94 -3.77
N HIS A 116 -8.51 6.48 -4.75
CA HIS A 116 -8.82 5.06 -4.92
C HIS A 116 -7.95 4.37 -5.98
N SER A 117 -7.13 5.11 -6.70
CA SER A 117 -6.33 4.55 -7.79
C SER A 117 -5.08 3.82 -7.27
N ILE A 118 -4.71 2.73 -7.96
CA ILE A 118 -3.42 2.04 -7.73
C ILE A 118 -2.25 3.02 -7.90
N LYS A 119 -2.39 4.01 -8.77
CA LYS A 119 -1.39 5.05 -8.99
C LYS A 119 -1.14 5.88 -7.73
N TYR A 120 -2.20 6.28 -7.03
CA TYR A 120 -2.08 7.01 -5.76
C TYR A 120 -1.34 6.18 -4.71
N ARG A 121 -1.70 4.90 -4.56
CA ARG A 121 -1.03 3.99 -3.61
C ARG A 121 0.43 3.77 -3.93
N LYS A 122 0.77 3.64 -5.22
CA LYS A 122 2.16 3.59 -5.66
C LYS A 122 2.94 4.84 -5.28
N ASN A 123 2.34 6.00 -5.47
CA ASN A 123 2.98 7.27 -5.12
C ASN A 123 3.17 7.40 -3.59
N ARG A 124 2.18 6.98 -2.80
CA ARG A 124 2.29 6.96 -1.33
C ARG A 124 3.41 6.02 -0.87
N LEU A 125 3.49 4.84 -1.44
CA LEU A 125 4.56 3.89 -1.14
C LEU A 125 5.94 4.44 -1.54
N ARG A 126 6.05 5.06 -2.71
CA ARG A 126 7.28 5.74 -3.15
C ARG A 126 7.68 6.85 -2.18
N GLU A 127 6.75 7.69 -1.79
CA GLU A 127 7.00 8.77 -0.84
C GLU A 127 7.53 8.22 0.49
N LEU A 128 6.92 7.17 1.04
CA LEU A 128 7.40 6.51 2.24
C LEU A 128 8.82 5.96 2.04
N MET A 129 9.05 5.18 1.00
CA MET A 129 10.31 4.48 0.79
C MET A 129 11.46 5.44 0.44
N ILE A 130 11.21 6.45 -0.37
CA ILE A 130 12.26 7.36 -0.82
C ILE A 130 12.48 8.50 0.18
N LYS A 131 11.40 9.20 0.54
CA LYS A 131 11.51 10.43 1.33
C LYS A 131 11.73 10.18 2.82
N TYR A 132 11.09 9.15 3.37
CA TYR A 132 11.13 8.90 4.81
C TYR A 132 12.15 7.82 5.19
N THR A 133 12.34 6.78 4.36
CA THR A 133 13.31 5.72 4.67
C THR A 133 14.64 5.85 3.94
N GLY A 134 14.76 6.81 3.02
CA GLY A 134 16.00 7.05 2.29
C GLY A 134 16.35 5.96 1.27
N CYS A 135 15.35 5.20 0.81
CA CYS A 135 15.58 4.22 -0.26
C CYS A 135 15.70 4.89 -1.62
N GLU A 136 16.45 4.27 -2.50
CA GLU A 136 16.53 4.60 -3.93
C GLU A 136 15.59 3.67 -4.73
N GLU A 137 14.82 4.20 -5.69
CA GLU A 137 14.04 3.37 -6.61
C GLU A 137 14.93 2.91 -7.76
N LEU A 138 14.94 1.59 -8.04
CA LEU A 138 15.73 0.95 -9.10
C LEU A 138 14.93 0.73 -10.37
#